data_03d894136849f4b5e85b12cb3e4b8d6d
#
_entry.id   03d894136849f4b5e85b12cb3e4b8d6d
#
_cell.length_a   1.000
_cell.length_b   1.000
_cell.length_c   1.000
_cell.angle_alpha   90.00
_cell.angle_beta   90.00
_cell.angle_gamma   90.00
#
_symmetry.space_group_name_H-M   'P 1'
#
loop_
_entity.id
_entity.type
_entity.pdbx_description
1 polymer ?
#
loop_
_entity_poly.entity_id
_entity_poly.type
_entity_poly.pdbx_seq_one_letter_code
_entity_poly.pdbx_strand_id
1 'polypeptide(L)'
;MSVFSLDAKQGNPVTTETLEDLCSQLGVKIYGTEKEDYRRLLAVFHDASEQLMAMDDYVPPVDEERFSRENIHFPKKTENEHGAWAWKCIVTDKQPKGDKLQGKTFALKDNVALKGVPMLLGTNFIKDYVPDCDATNMCHSATSHSSGTGVVENPFAKGYSSGGSSSGSGVLVALGECDGAIGADQGGSIRVPAANCGIIGLKPTFGLVPYTGSGSNEPTNDHLGPMTRTVLENAIFLEAIAGTDNIDDRSFAAPHPSRVPTYSSISDLPTDKPLLGKKLGIITESLSLPALDPRVIETFRSAVSKFEELGATVEEVSIPIHSKGAAIWTGISKVGGYLAKTSGPFGRRGHQMLSLNSKLHPMGQENWDNAYVSTKNIYLNGLYAIQNFPLLLAKATNLSRQLRDAYDAALETYDILLTPTLPYVATSHAAPDATPIEQITKQIGLTTNTAPFNQSGHPVLAMPIGMLEVVEGPGVEAKVKLPVSMQVIGKWWNEMTVYEVAHAWERANDWKTM
;
A
#
# COMPACT_ATOMS: atom_id res chain seq x y z
N MET A 1 -4.87 37.41 -6.02
CA MET A 1 -6.25 37.00 -5.68
C MET A 1 -7.03 36.96 -6.98
N SER A 2 -7.59 35.84 -7.36
CA SER A 2 -8.39 35.73 -8.59
C SER A 2 -9.87 35.78 -8.22
N VAL A 3 -10.56 36.82 -8.60
CA VAL A 3 -12.02 36.97 -8.49
C VAL A 3 -12.53 37.11 -9.91
N PHE A 4 -13.37 36.19 -10.36
CA PHE A 4 -13.85 36.15 -11.75
C PHE A 4 -14.98 37.14 -12.01
N SER A 5 -15.74 37.52 -10.98
CA SER A 5 -16.84 38.44 -11.01
C SER A 5 -17.03 39.06 -9.62
N LEU A 6 -17.70 40.19 -9.56
CA LEU A 6 -18.26 40.73 -8.31
C LEU A 6 -19.79 40.68 -8.30
N ASP A 7 -20.41 40.11 -9.33
CA ASP A 7 -21.86 40.00 -9.46
C ASP A 7 -22.32 38.59 -9.14
N ALA A 8 -22.93 38.44 -7.97
CA ALA A 8 -23.55 37.18 -7.57
C ALA A 8 -24.89 36.97 -8.31
N LYS A 9 -25.23 35.71 -8.58
CA LYS A 9 -26.51 35.35 -9.20
C LYS A 9 -27.70 35.76 -8.32
N GLN A 10 -28.79 36.07 -8.95
CA GLN A 10 -30.07 36.28 -8.22
C GLN A 10 -30.47 34.98 -7.50
N GLY A 11 -30.82 35.10 -6.22
CA GLY A 11 -31.18 33.95 -5.39
C GLY A 11 -29.96 33.21 -4.76
N ASN A 12 -28.74 33.76 -4.83
CA ASN A 12 -27.60 33.20 -4.16
C ASN A 12 -27.87 33.01 -2.65
N PRO A 13 -27.57 31.83 -2.06
CA PRO A 13 -27.91 31.49 -0.69
C PRO A 13 -27.00 32.12 0.37
N VAL A 14 -25.89 32.76 -0.01
CA VAL A 14 -24.93 33.30 0.93
C VAL A 14 -25.45 34.58 1.58
N THR A 15 -25.75 34.49 2.87
CA THR A 15 -26.30 35.58 3.70
C THR A 15 -25.21 36.17 4.62
N THR A 16 -25.56 37.26 5.31
CA THR A 16 -24.71 37.81 6.39
C THR A 16 -24.54 36.80 7.53
N GLU A 17 -25.58 36.03 7.85
CA GLU A 17 -25.53 34.98 8.86
C GLU A 17 -24.51 33.89 8.47
N THR A 18 -24.52 33.45 7.20
CA THR A 18 -23.49 32.51 6.67
C THR A 18 -22.06 33.03 6.92
N LEU A 19 -21.82 34.32 6.68
CA LEU A 19 -20.51 34.93 6.94
C LEU A 19 -20.19 34.97 8.43
N GLU A 20 -21.16 35.33 9.28
CA GLU A 20 -20.98 35.40 10.74
C GLU A 20 -20.69 34.02 11.34
N ASP A 21 -21.33 32.96 10.86
CA ASP A 21 -21.06 31.58 11.27
C ASP A 21 -19.65 31.15 10.92
N LEU A 22 -19.18 31.47 9.70
CA LEU A 22 -17.79 31.20 9.30
C LEU A 22 -16.79 31.98 10.14
N CYS A 23 -17.07 33.27 10.43
CA CYS A 23 -16.23 34.08 11.30
C CYS A 23 -16.17 33.51 12.72
N SER A 24 -17.29 33.02 13.24
CA SER A 24 -17.35 32.36 14.55
C SER A 24 -16.48 31.10 14.59
N GLN A 25 -16.55 30.26 13.54
CA GLN A 25 -15.71 29.05 13.41
C GLN A 25 -14.22 29.41 13.32
N LEU A 26 -13.86 30.51 12.68
CA LEU A 26 -12.48 31.01 12.58
C LEU A 26 -12.01 31.75 13.85
N GLY A 27 -12.90 32.06 14.78
CA GLY A 27 -12.58 32.84 15.97
C GLY A 27 -12.28 34.31 15.68
N VAL A 28 -12.81 34.88 14.58
CA VAL A 28 -12.55 36.27 14.12
C VAL A 28 -13.85 37.08 14.02
N LYS A 29 -13.70 38.40 13.90
CA LYS A 29 -14.82 39.32 13.68
C LYS A 29 -14.49 40.25 12.51
N ILE A 30 -15.50 40.50 11.66
CA ILE A 30 -15.45 41.50 10.58
C ILE A 30 -16.37 42.65 10.97
N TYR A 31 -15.94 43.90 10.75
CA TYR A 31 -16.64 45.10 11.22
C TYR A 31 -17.05 46.00 10.06
N GLY A 32 -18.10 46.80 10.30
CA GLY A 32 -18.51 47.90 9.42
C GLY A 32 -18.91 47.45 8.02
N THR A 33 -18.51 48.19 7.01
CA THR A 33 -18.82 47.99 5.60
C THR A 33 -18.14 46.73 5.01
N GLU A 34 -17.05 46.27 5.60
CA GLU A 34 -16.32 45.10 5.13
C GLU A 34 -17.18 43.81 5.18
N LYS A 35 -18.18 43.76 6.07
CA LYS A 35 -19.10 42.61 6.13
C LYS A 35 -19.78 42.37 4.78
N GLU A 36 -20.32 43.40 4.17
CA GLU A 36 -21.01 43.25 2.89
C GLU A 36 -20.04 42.92 1.76
N ASP A 37 -18.84 43.47 1.77
CA ASP A 37 -17.81 43.15 0.78
C ASP A 37 -17.40 41.66 0.85
N TYR A 38 -17.13 41.14 2.06
CA TYR A 38 -16.76 39.72 2.25
C TYR A 38 -17.95 38.80 1.96
N ARG A 39 -19.17 39.15 2.34
CA ARG A 39 -20.38 38.41 1.96
C ARG A 39 -20.49 38.30 0.44
N ARG A 40 -20.29 39.40 -0.28
CA ARG A 40 -20.33 39.47 -1.74
C ARG A 40 -19.24 38.59 -2.37
N LEU A 41 -18.01 38.69 -1.86
CA LEU A 41 -16.92 37.80 -2.30
C LEU A 41 -17.23 36.34 -2.08
N LEU A 42 -17.83 35.97 -0.96
CA LEU A 42 -18.25 34.60 -0.67
C LEU A 42 -19.39 34.15 -1.59
N ALA A 43 -20.34 35.03 -1.90
CA ALA A 43 -21.46 34.72 -2.80
C ALA A 43 -20.98 34.44 -4.24
N VAL A 44 -20.05 35.23 -4.78
CA VAL A 44 -19.52 34.94 -6.13
C VAL A 44 -18.65 33.68 -6.15
N PHE A 45 -17.96 33.35 -5.04
CA PHE A 45 -17.25 32.09 -4.90
C PHE A 45 -18.23 30.89 -4.88
N HIS A 46 -19.35 31.03 -4.18
CA HIS A 46 -20.41 30.03 -4.16
C HIS A 46 -20.93 29.72 -5.57
N ASP A 47 -21.30 30.77 -6.33
CA ASP A 47 -21.79 30.62 -7.70
C ASP A 47 -20.78 29.96 -8.64
N ALA A 48 -19.50 30.32 -8.50
CA ALA A 48 -18.41 29.68 -9.25
C ALA A 48 -18.25 28.20 -8.88
N SER A 49 -18.42 27.87 -7.60
CA SER A 49 -18.35 26.49 -7.10
C SER A 49 -19.51 25.64 -7.63
N GLU A 50 -20.74 26.18 -7.60
CA GLU A 50 -21.91 25.49 -8.20
C GLU A 50 -21.72 25.25 -9.69
N GLN A 51 -21.21 26.25 -10.42
CA GLN A 51 -20.93 26.10 -11.84
C GLN A 51 -19.90 25.00 -12.10
N LEU A 52 -18.84 24.94 -11.32
CA LEU A 52 -17.81 23.90 -11.43
C LEU A 52 -18.37 22.52 -11.10
N MET A 53 -19.17 22.40 -10.03
CA MET A 53 -19.77 21.12 -9.63
C MET A 53 -20.84 20.62 -10.61
N ALA A 54 -21.40 21.50 -11.43
CA ALA A 54 -22.36 21.15 -12.49
C ALA A 54 -21.69 20.71 -13.81
N MET A 55 -20.38 20.86 -13.94
CA MET A 55 -19.64 20.36 -15.11
C MET A 55 -19.48 18.84 -15.04
N ASP A 56 -19.44 18.20 -16.21
CA ASP A 56 -19.07 16.79 -16.29
C ASP A 56 -17.64 16.59 -15.76
N ASP A 57 -17.45 15.50 -15.01
CA ASP A 57 -16.13 15.13 -14.53
C ASP A 57 -15.22 14.64 -15.66
N TYR A 58 -13.92 14.90 -15.56
CA TYR A 58 -12.94 14.32 -16.46
C TYR A 58 -12.52 12.93 -15.96
N VAL A 59 -12.81 11.92 -16.76
CA VAL A 59 -12.39 10.53 -16.54
C VAL A 59 -11.40 10.13 -17.64
N PRO A 60 -10.20 9.59 -17.31
CA PRO A 60 -9.28 9.09 -18.31
C PRO A 60 -9.94 8.06 -19.22
N PRO A 61 -9.79 8.17 -20.55
CA PRO A 61 -10.43 7.26 -21.50
C PRO A 61 -9.90 5.83 -21.35
N VAL A 62 -10.80 4.86 -21.42
CA VAL A 62 -10.49 3.43 -21.37
C VAL A 62 -10.68 2.81 -22.75
N ASP A 63 -9.67 2.10 -23.22
CA ASP A 63 -9.71 1.38 -24.50
C ASP A 63 -10.34 -0.02 -24.32
N GLU A 64 -11.67 -0.07 -24.24
CA GLU A 64 -12.42 -1.31 -24.06
C GLU A 64 -12.43 -2.20 -25.32
N GLU A 65 -12.12 -1.66 -26.49
CA GLU A 65 -11.97 -2.46 -27.72
C GLU A 65 -10.71 -3.33 -27.65
N ARG A 66 -9.61 -2.74 -27.21
CA ARG A 66 -8.34 -3.45 -26.99
C ARG A 66 -8.40 -4.36 -25.76
N PHE A 67 -8.90 -3.88 -24.65
CA PHE A 67 -8.98 -4.56 -23.37
C PHE A 67 -10.42 -4.95 -23.04
N SER A 68 -10.98 -5.90 -23.79
CA SER A 68 -12.34 -6.38 -23.54
C SER A 68 -12.49 -7.06 -22.18
N ARG A 69 -13.64 -6.87 -21.52
CA ARG A 69 -13.99 -7.47 -20.23
C ARG A 69 -15.06 -8.52 -20.44
N GLU A 70 -14.80 -9.73 -19.98
CA GLU A 70 -15.70 -10.85 -20.15
C GLU A 70 -15.88 -11.60 -18.81
N ASN A 71 -17.01 -12.28 -18.65
CA ASN A 71 -17.28 -13.16 -17.52
C ASN A 71 -17.09 -12.49 -16.15
N ILE A 72 -17.61 -11.26 -15.99
CA ILE A 72 -17.58 -10.54 -14.70
C ILE A 72 -18.57 -11.20 -13.75
N HIS A 73 -18.08 -11.79 -12.66
CA HIS A 73 -18.95 -12.45 -11.68
C HIS A 73 -18.34 -12.50 -10.28
N PHE A 74 -19.22 -12.54 -9.28
CA PHE A 74 -18.83 -12.85 -7.91
C PHE A 74 -18.60 -14.36 -7.79
N PRO A 75 -17.44 -14.83 -7.28
CA PRO A 75 -17.12 -16.26 -7.24
C PRO A 75 -18.02 -17.02 -6.28
N LYS A 76 -18.38 -18.27 -6.63
CA LYS A 76 -19.08 -19.18 -5.73
C LYS A 76 -18.17 -19.60 -4.57
N LYS A 77 -18.75 -19.99 -3.44
CA LYS A 77 -17.99 -20.44 -2.26
C LYS A 77 -17.01 -21.59 -2.58
N THR A 78 -17.39 -22.48 -3.49
CA THR A 78 -16.52 -23.59 -3.97
C THR A 78 -15.35 -23.14 -4.84
N GLU A 79 -15.39 -21.92 -5.35
CA GLU A 79 -14.33 -21.30 -6.17
C GLU A 79 -13.49 -20.33 -5.35
N ASN A 80 -13.77 -20.19 -4.05
CA ASN A 80 -13.17 -19.21 -3.16
C ASN A 80 -13.02 -19.75 -1.73
N GLU A 81 -12.44 -20.95 -1.58
CA GLU A 81 -12.32 -21.63 -0.29
C GLU A 81 -11.51 -20.84 0.76
N HIS A 82 -10.56 -20.02 0.30
CA HIS A 82 -9.73 -19.19 1.17
C HIS A 82 -10.26 -17.75 1.33
N GLY A 83 -11.43 -17.44 0.75
CA GLY A 83 -12.00 -16.08 0.80
C GLY A 83 -11.16 -15.02 0.07
N ALA A 84 -10.27 -15.44 -0.84
CA ALA A 84 -9.25 -14.58 -1.44
C ALA A 84 -9.74 -13.75 -2.64
N TRP A 85 -10.78 -14.21 -3.35
CA TRP A 85 -11.38 -13.52 -4.48
C TRP A 85 -12.53 -12.60 -4.06
N ALA A 86 -12.54 -11.34 -4.52
CA ALA A 86 -13.69 -10.45 -4.45
C ALA A 86 -14.55 -10.58 -5.72
N TRP A 87 -13.97 -10.33 -6.89
CA TRP A 87 -14.61 -10.50 -8.19
C TRP A 87 -13.68 -11.23 -9.15
N LYS A 88 -14.25 -11.95 -10.11
CA LYS A 88 -13.51 -12.58 -11.22
C LYS A 88 -13.99 -11.99 -12.53
N CYS A 89 -13.06 -11.76 -13.46
CA CYS A 89 -13.34 -11.38 -14.84
C CYS A 89 -12.17 -11.81 -15.74
N ILE A 90 -12.39 -11.79 -17.03
CA ILE A 90 -11.35 -12.01 -18.03
C ILE A 90 -11.11 -10.69 -18.74
N VAL A 91 -9.85 -10.25 -18.77
CA VAL A 91 -9.39 -9.10 -19.56
C VAL A 91 -8.29 -9.58 -20.50
N THR A 92 -8.45 -9.34 -21.79
CA THR A 92 -7.48 -9.75 -22.80
C THR A 92 -6.96 -8.54 -23.56
N ASP A 93 -5.64 -8.35 -23.59
CA ASP A 93 -5.02 -7.39 -24.51
C ASP A 93 -4.99 -7.97 -25.90
N LYS A 94 -5.77 -7.40 -26.83
CA LYS A 94 -5.82 -7.82 -28.25
C LYS A 94 -4.60 -7.35 -29.06
N GLN A 95 -3.75 -6.51 -28.47
CA GLN A 95 -2.56 -5.93 -29.11
C GLN A 95 -1.36 -5.93 -28.13
N PRO A 96 -0.91 -7.12 -27.68
CA PRO A 96 0.18 -7.20 -26.70
C PRO A 96 1.48 -6.63 -27.28
N LYS A 97 2.19 -5.82 -26.48
CA LYS A 97 3.46 -5.19 -26.87
C LYS A 97 4.68 -6.10 -26.71
N GLY A 98 4.50 -7.29 -26.12
CA GLY A 98 5.56 -8.27 -25.90
C GLY A 98 4.99 -9.58 -25.37
N ASP A 99 5.85 -10.56 -25.18
CA ASP A 99 5.53 -11.93 -24.79
C ASP A 99 5.87 -12.29 -23.33
N LYS A 100 6.57 -11.40 -22.59
CA LYS A 100 7.06 -11.66 -21.21
C LYS A 100 5.96 -12.12 -20.24
N LEU A 101 4.75 -11.60 -20.38
CA LEU A 101 3.58 -11.96 -19.57
C LEU A 101 2.53 -12.77 -20.33
N GLN A 102 2.84 -13.24 -21.54
CA GLN A 102 1.89 -13.99 -22.37
C GLN A 102 1.46 -15.28 -21.66
N GLY A 103 0.15 -15.53 -21.59
CA GLY A 103 -0.43 -16.68 -20.94
C GLY A 103 -0.38 -16.66 -19.40
N LYS A 104 0.13 -15.59 -18.80
CA LYS A 104 0.16 -15.40 -17.35
C LYS A 104 -1.13 -14.80 -16.83
N THR A 105 -1.51 -15.20 -15.62
CA THR A 105 -2.71 -14.73 -14.91
C THR A 105 -2.30 -13.86 -13.72
N PHE A 106 -3.05 -12.77 -13.50
CA PHE A 106 -2.73 -11.81 -12.43
C PHE A 106 -3.95 -11.48 -11.59
N ALA A 107 -3.72 -11.26 -10.30
CA ALA A 107 -4.71 -10.70 -9.40
C ALA A 107 -4.42 -9.21 -9.12
N LEU A 108 -5.46 -8.39 -9.02
CA LEU A 108 -5.37 -7.02 -8.52
C LEU A 108 -5.92 -6.96 -7.10
N LYS A 109 -5.29 -6.15 -6.28
CA LYS A 109 -5.90 -5.76 -5.01
C LYS A 109 -7.16 -4.93 -5.28
N ASP A 110 -8.18 -5.14 -4.46
CA ASP A 110 -9.51 -4.50 -4.57
C ASP A 110 -9.54 -2.99 -4.23
N ASN A 111 -8.42 -2.31 -4.34
CA ASN A 111 -8.33 -0.86 -4.38
C ASN A 111 -7.80 -0.35 -5.74
N VAL A 112 -7.57 -1.25 -6.69
CA VAL A 112 -7.08 -0.98 -8.05
C VAL A 112 -8.28 -1.11 -8.98
N ALA A 113 -8.71 0.00 -9.57
CA ALA A 113 -9.94 0.04 -10.37
C ALA A 113 -9.79 -0.67 -11.71
N LEU A 114 -10.86 -1.34 -12.09
CA LEU A 114 -11.08 -1.89 -13.41
C LEU A 114 -12.50 -1.47 -13.85
N LYS A 115 -12.62 -0.63 -14.86
CA LYS A 115 -13.89 -0.09 -15.32
C LYS A 115 -14.90 -1.22 -15.57
N GLY A 116 -16.09 -1.06 -15.02
CA GLY A 116 -17.18 -2.04 -15.18
C GLY A 116 -17.12 -3.25 -14.24
N VAL A 117 -16.04 -3.40 -13.43
CA VAL A 117 -15.91 -4.48 -12.44
C VAL A 117 -16.15 -3.91 -11.04
N PRO A 118 -17.12 -4.42 -10.27
CA PRO A 118 -17.40 -3.89 -8.93
C PRO A 118 -16.19 -3.94 -8.00
N MET A 119 -16.05 -2.91 -7.16
CA MET A 119 -14.94 -2.73 -6.23
C MET A 119 -15.47 -2.48 -4.82
N LEU A 120 -14.97 -3.22 -3.83
CA LEU A 120 -15.46 -3.20 -2.46
C LEU A 120 -14.51 -2.47 -1.48
N LEU A 121 -13.26 -2.25 -1.86
CA LEU A 121 -12.17 -1.77 -0.98
C LEU A 121 -12.02 -2.60 0.31
N GLY A 122 -12.34 -3.90 0.24
CA GLY A 122 -12.31 -4.77 1.41
C GLY A 122 -13.37 -4.43 2.47
N THR A 123 -14.49 -3.77 2.12
CA THR A 123 -15.53 -3.33 3.06
C THR A 123 -16.90 -3.86 2.71
N ASN A 124 -17.84 -3.81 3.69
CA ASN A 124 -19.26 -4.09 3.47
C ASN A 124 -20.09 -2.82 3.23
N PHE A 125 -19.51 -1.65 3.42
CA PHE A 125 -20.28 -0.41 3.33
C PHE A 125 -20.16 0.28 1.97
N ILE A 126 -19.16 -0.11 1.14
CA ILE A 126 -19.11 0.30 -0.26
C ILE A 126 -19.92 -0.70 -1.06
N LYS A 127 -21.24 -0.41 -1.18
CA LYS A 127 -22.15 -1.23 -1.95
C LYS A 127 -22.30 -0.63 -3.35
N ASP A 128 -22.41 -1.49 -4.36
CA ASP A 128 -22.76 -1.13 -5.73
C ASP A 128 -21.83 -0.06 -6.36
N TYR A 129 -20.57 -0.02 -5.93
CA TYR A 129 -19.59 0.84 -6.57
C TYR A 129 -18.93 0.10 -7.74
N VAL A 130 -19.09 0.65 -8.93
CA VAL A 130 -18.46 0.18 -10.16
C VAL A 130 -17.59 1.32 -10.69
N PRO A 131 -16.27 1.15 -10.80
CA PRO A 131 -15.38 2.15 -11.35
C PRO A 131 -15.74 2.53 -12.79
N ASP A 132 -15.56 3.80 -13.12
CA ASP A 132 -15.70 4.39 -14.45
C ASP A 132 -14.38 4.55 -15.19
N CYS A 133 -13.26 4.25 -14.52
CA CYS A 133 -11.90 4.30 -15.06
C CYS A 133 -11.14 3.00 -14.83
N ASP A 134 -10.05 2.82 -15.55
CA ASP A 134 -9.05 1.79 -15.28
C ASP A 134 -7.89 2.39 -14.50
N ALA A 135 -7.30 1.60 -13.61
CA ALA A 135 -5.96 1.86 -13.14
C ALA A 135 -4.94 1.66 -14.26
N THR A 136 -3.84 2.41 -14.25
CA THR A 136 -2.78 2.29 -15.27
C THR A 136 -2.24 0.85 -15.36
N ASN A 137 -2.30 0.10 -14.27
CA ASN A 137 -1.77 -1.26 -14.13
C ASN A 137 -2.92 -2.27 -14.01
N MET A 138 -3.49 -2.68 -15.12
CA MET A 138 -4.66 -3.59 -15.17
C MET A 138 -4.29 -5.06 -15.03
N CYS A 139 -4.88 -5.77 -14.07
CA CYS A 139 -5.00 -7.24 -13.92
C CYS A 139 -5.97 -7.59 -12.74
N HIS A 140 -6.42 -8.83 -12.58
CA HIS A 140 -7.53 -9.27 -11.70
C HIS A 140 -7.36 -9.10 -10.17
N SER A 141 -8.47 -8.96 -9.43
CA SER A 141 -8.56 -8.42 -8.08
C SER A 141 -8.82 -9.43 -6.95
N ALA A 142 -8.19 -9.22 -5.79
CA ALA A 142 -8.50 -9.92 -4.55
C ALA A 142 -8.23 -9.07 -3.30
N THR A 143 -9.05 -9.16 -2.25
CA THR A 143 -8.93 -8.38 -1.02
C THR A 143 -8.77 -9.19 0.23
N SER A 144 -8.21 -8.53 1.25
CA SER A 144 -8.09 -9.06 2.60
C SER A 144 -9.18 -8.56 3.51
N HIS A 145 -9.47 -9.27 4.60
CA HIS A 145 -10.35 -8.87 5.70
C HIS A 145 -11.53 -8.04 5.23
N SER A 146 -12.26 -8.57 4.27
CA SER A 146 -13.47 -7.97 3.83
C SER A 146 -14.60 -8.59 4.63
N SER A 147 -15.34 -7.75 5.31
CA SER A 147 -16.62 -8.15 5.83
C SER A 147 -17.55 -8.66 4.72
N GLY A 148 -17.29 -8.31 3.43
CA GLY A 148 -18.06 -8.75 2.26
C GLY A 148 -17.72 -10.13 1.71
N THR A 149 -16.46 -10.56 1.83
CA THR A 149 -15.99 -11.85 1.31
C THR A 149 -15.60 -12.83 2.42
N GLY A 150 -15.61 -12.40 3.68
CA GLY A 150 -15.19 -13.17 4.84
C GLY A 150 -13.70 -13.02 5.15
N VAL A 151 -13.20 -13.90 6.01
CA VAL A 151 -11.79 -13.93 6.42
C VAL A 151 -10.97 -14.56 5.31
N VAL A 152 -9.85 -13.94 4.95
CA VAL A 152 -8.88 -14.51 4.02
C VAL A 152 -7.90 -15.39 4.80
N GLU A 153 -8.02 -16.69 4.63
CA GLU A 153 -7.25 -17.70 5.36
C GLU A 153 -5.80 -17.78 4.89
N ASN A 154 -4.88 -18.04 5.81
CA ASN A 154 -3.47 -18.24 5.49
C ASN A 154 -3.27 -19.53 4.65
N PRO A 155 -2.45 -19.52 3.58
CA PRO A 155 -2.26 -20.68 2.71
C PRO A 155 -1.58 -21.88 3.38
N PHE A 156 -0.85 -21.67 4.49
CA PHE A 156 -0.18 -22.74 5.24
C PHE A 156 -1.06 -23.32 6.33
N ALA A 157 -1.95 -22.51 6.94
CA ALA A 157 -2.80 -22.98 8.03
C ALA A 157 -4.07 -22.13 8.18
N LYS A 158 -5.24 -22.79 8.18
CA LYS A 158 -6.52 -22.12 8.50
C LYS A 158 -6.52 -21.64 9.95
N GLY A 159 -7.19 -20.52 10.18
CA GLY A 159 -7.25 -19.88 11.49
C GLY A 159 -6.09 -18.90 11.77
N TYR A 160 -5.19 -18.72 10.81
CA TYR A 160 -4.09 -17.76 10.89
C TYR A 160 -4.23 -16.66 9.85
N SER A 161 -3.69 -15.49 10.19
CA SER A 161 -3.71 -14.32 9.32
C SER A 161 -2.86 -14.54 8.06
N SER A 162 -3.42 -14.24 6.89
CA SER A 162 -2.66 -14.15 5.64
C SER A 162 -1.87 -12.83 5.53
N GLY A 163 -1.91 -12.01 6.56
CA GLY A 163 -1.40 -10.63 6.49
C GLY A 163 -2.36 -9.71 5.74
N GLY A 164 -2.02 -8.44 5.61
CA GLY A 164 -2.87 -7.43 4.97
C GLY A 164 -2.14 -6.10 4.70
N SER A 165 -2.79 -5.31 3.86
CA SER A 165 -4.14 -5.39 3.30
C SER A 165 -4.22 -6.03 1.90
N SER A 166 -3.11 -6.52 1.29
CA SER A 166 -3.13 -7.29 0.03
C SER A 166 -3.20 -8.80 0.30
N SER A 167 -4.09 -9.24 1.23
CA SER A 167 -4.15 -10.64 1.69
C SER A 167 -4.58 -11.59 0.59
N GLY A 168 -5.66 -11.27 -0.13
CA GLY A 168 -6.11 -12.07 -1.27
C GLY A 168 -5.04 -12.21 -2.33
N SER A 169 -4.36 -11.10 -2.69
CA SER A 169 -3.22 -11.12 -3.62
C SER A 169 -2.14 -12.10 -3.18
N GLY A 170 -1.76 -12.06 -1.88
CA GLY A 170 -0.76 -12.97 -1.32
C GLY A 170 -1.17 -14.42 -1.36
N VAL A 171 -2.40 -14.72 -0.94
CA VAL A 171 -2.94 -16.11 -0.89
C VAL A 171 -3.06 -16.71 -2.29
N LEU A 172 -3.61 -15.99 -3.25
CA LEU A 172 -3.79 -16.49 -4.62
C LEU A 172 -2.46 -16.82 -5.30
N VAL A 173 -1.44 -15.99 -5.10
CA VAL A 173 -0.09 -16.25 -5.59
C VAL A 173 0.54 -17.47 -4.90
N ALA A 174 0.43 -17.56 -3.57
CA ALA A 174 0.98 -18.68 -2.80
C ALA A 174 0.36 -20.04 -3.17
N LEU A 175 -0.94 -20.05 -3.44
CA LEU A 175 -1.68 -21.26 -3.87
C LEU A 175 -1.48 -21.58 -5.37
N GLY A 176 -0.86 -20.68 -6.15
CA GLY A 176 -0.71 -20.86 -7.60
C GLY A 176 -2.00 -20.66 -8.38
N GLU A 177 -3.03 -20.02 -7.78
CA GLU A 177 -4.27 -19.68 -8.49
C GLU A 177 -4.06 -18.54 -9.50
N CYS A 178 -2.99 -17.77 -9.33
CA CYS A 178 -2.49 -16.82 -10.32
C CYS A 178 -0.95 -16.81 -10.32
N ASP A 179 -0.36 -16.36 -11.43
CA ASP A 179 1.10 -16.28 -11.59
C ASP A 179 1.71 -15.14 -10.80
N GLY A 180 0.98 -14.04 -10.67
CA GLY A 180 1.39 -12.88 -9.90
C GLY A 180 0.20 -12.04 -9.47
N ALA A 181 0.47 -11.02 -8.65
CA ALA A 181 -0.55 -10.07 -8.22
C ALA A 181 0.01 -8.66 -8.06
N ILE A 182 -0.84 -7.65 -8.26
CA ILE A 182 -0.56 -6.28 -7.81
C ILE A 182 -1.08 -6.14 -6.38
N GLY A 183 -0.17 -5.75 -5.49
CA GLY A 183 -0.51 -5.30 -4.14
C GLY A 183 -0.42 -3.78 -4.02
N ALA A 184 -0.99 -3.23 -2.95
CA ALA A 184 -0.79 -1.83 -2.56
C ALA A 184 -0.22 -1.77 -1.14
N ASP A 185 0.76 -0.90 -0.91
CA ASP A 185 1.54 -0.82 0.33
C ASP A 185 1.61 0.62 0.85
N GLN A 186 0.99 0.87 2.00
CA GLN A 186 0.96 2.15 2.68
C GLN A 186 1.66 2.13 4.06
N GLY A 187 2.07 0.95 4.50
CA GLY A 187 2.76 0.74 5.78
C GLY A 187 3.33 -0.68 5.90
N GLY A 188 3.30 -1.46 4.79
CA GLY A 188 3.70 -2.85 4.73
C GLY A 188 2.73 -3.74 3.96
N SER A 189 1.67 -3.20 3.36
CA SER A 189 0.54 -4.02 2.87
C SER A 189 0.80 -4.83 1.59
N ILE A 190 1.99 -4.79 0.99
CA ILE A 190 2.55 -5.80 0.06
C ILE A 190 3.40 -6.79 0.85
N ARG A 191 4.28 -6.28 1.69
CA ARG A 191 5.36 -7.01 2.37
C ARG A 191 4.83 -7.89 3.52
N VAL A 192 3.83 -7.42 4.26
CA VAL A 192 3.19 -8.20 5.35
C VAL A 192 2.52 -9.46 4.79
N PRO A 193 1.63 -9.38 3.79
CA PRO A 193 1.07 -10.60 3.22
C PRO A 193 2.11 -11.44 2.45
N ALA A 194 3.12 -10.85 1.82
CA ALA A 194 4.22 -11.62 1.24
C ALA A 194 4.95 -12.45 2.30
N ALA A 195 5.24 -11.86 3.46
CA ALA A 195 5.86 -12.55 4.59
C ALA A 195 4.99 -13.68 5.14
N ASN A 196 3.69 -13.42 5.37
CA ASN A 196 2.77 -14.42 5.95
C ASN A 196 2.39 -15.55 4.98
N CYS A 197 2.42 -15.27 3.67
CA CYS A 197 2.07 -16.24 2.62
C CYS A 197 3.31 -16.92 2.01
N GLY A 198 4.53 -16.61 2.47
CA GLY A 198 5.77 -17.24 1.99
C GLY A 198 6.04 -16.98 0.49
N ILE A 199 5.82 -15.74 0.04
CA ILE A 199 6.04 -15.30 -1.34
C ILE A 199 6.94 -14.07 -1.40
N ILE A 200 7.28 -13.63 -2.61
CA ILE A 200 8.04 -12.41 -2.86
C ILE A 200 7.08 -11.24 -3.03
N GLY A 201 7.35 -10.14 -2.32
CA GLY A 201 6.58 -8.89 -2.47
C GLY A 201 7.50 -7.67 -2.52
N LEU A 202 7.47 -6.93 -3.63
CA LEU A 202 8.23 -5.69 -3.76
C LEU A 202 7.35 -4.47 -3.55
N LYS A 203 7.73 -3.62 -2.61
CA LYS A 203 7.35 -2.21 -2.57
C LYS A 203 8.43 -1.44 -3.33
N PRO A 204 8.18 -0.97 -4.56
CA PRO A 204 9.20 -0.27 -5.35
C PRO A 204 9.51 1.12 -4.78
N THR A 205 10.43 1.84 -5.41
CA THR A 205 10.65 3.27 -5.15
C THR A 205 9.34 4.04 -5.29
N PHE A 206 9.13 5.01 -4.40
CA PHE A 206 7.93 5.86 -4.43
C PHE A 206 7.75 6.50 -5.81
N GLY A 207 6.61 6.23 -6.44
CA GLY A 207 6.27 6.74 -7.77
C GLY A 207 6.84 5.96 -8.96
N LEU A 208 7.62 4.87 -8.76
CA LEU A 208 8.06 4.04 -9.89
C LEU A 208 6.90 3.35 -10.60
N VAL A 209 5.89 2.93 -9.85
CA VAL A 209 4.64 2.37 -10.36
C VAL A 209 3.54 3.41 -10.14
N PRO A 210 2.84 3.87 -11.21
CA PRO A 210 1.79 4.87 -11.10
C PRO A 210 0.60 4.39 -10.27
N TYR A 211 -0.04 5.32 -9.59
CA TYR A 211 -1.19 5.05 -8.71
C TYR A 211 -2.54 5.50 -9.29
N THR A 212 -2.58 5.94 -10.55
CA THR A 212 -3.80 6.34 -11.26
C THR A 212 -4.85 5.24 -11.20
N GLY A 213 -6.10 5.59 -10.89
CA GLY A 213 -7.20 4.64 -10.78
C GLY A 213 -7.11 3.70 -9.58
N SER A 214 -6.31 4.02 -8.57
CA SER A 214 -6.23 3.25 -7.34
C SER A 214 -6.73 4.04 -6.15
N GLY A 215 -7.56 3.40 -5.31
CA GLY A 215 -8.08 4.01 -4.09
C GLY A 215 -6.97 4.34 -3.11
N SER A 216 -6.78 5.63 -2.86
CA SER A 216 -5.75 6.15 -1.96
C SER A 216 -6.13 5.95 -0.49
N ASN A 217 -5.18 5.54 0.31
CA ASN A 217 -5.34 5.53 1.76
C ASN A 217 -4.67 6.75 2.41
N GLU A 218 -3.48 7.12 1.94
CA GLU A 218 -2.76 8.34 2.26
C GLU A 218 -1.75 8.62 1.14
N PRO A 219 -1.88 9.75 0.40
CA PRO A 219 -1.19 9.94 -0.89
C PRO A 219 0.34 9.91 -0.85
N THR A 220 0.96 10.24 0.30
CA THR A 220 2.43 10.25 0.44
C THR A 220 3.01 8.89 0.80
N ASN A 221 2.15 7.94 1.21
CA ASN A 221 2.53 6.56 1.58
C ASN A 221 2.16 5.51 0.54
N ASP A 222 1.30 5.88 -0.41
CA ASP A 222 0.75 4.93 -1.38
C ASP A 222 1.81 4.40 -2.35
N HIS A 223 1.93 3.08 -2.42
CA HIS A 223 2.74 2.36 -3.41
C HIS A 223 1.92 1.22 -4.00
N LEU A 224 2.13 0.94 -5.29
CA LEU A 224 1.74 -0.31 -5.93
C LEU A 224 2.99 -1.12 -6.25
N GLY A 225 2.86 -2.45 -6.25
CA GLY A 225 3.99 -3.30 -6.60
C GLY A 225 3.64 -4.77 -6.79
N PRO A 226 4.56 -5.54 -7.39
CA PRO A 226 4.35 -6.94 -7.73
C PRO A 226 4.48 -7.88 -6.53
N MET A 227 3.66 -8.92 -6.54
CA MET A 227 3.70 -10.07 -5.63
C MET A 227 3.75 -11.34 -6.48
N THR A 228 4.73 -12.23 -6.25
CA THR A 228 4.99 -13.42 -7.06
C THR A 228 5.60 -14.54 -6.24
N ARG A 229 5.71 -15.75 -6.80
CA ARG A 229 6.35 -16.88 -6.10
C ARG A 229 7.86 -16.80 -6.07
N THR A 230 8.49 -16.21 -7.10
CA THR A 230 9.94 -16.12 -7.24
C THR A 230 10.40 -14.68 -7.49
N VAL A 231 11.65 -14.40 -7.18
CA VAL A 231 12.28 -13.10 -7.41
C VAL A 231 12.34 -12.76 -8.89
N LEU A 232 12.64 -13.73 -9.75
CA LEU A 232 12.70 -13.51 -11.20
C LEU A 232 11.32 -13.14 -11.79
N GLU A 233 10.26 -13.85 -11.39
CA GLU A 233 8.89 -13.49 -11.80
C GLU A 233 8.51 -12.08 -11.33
N ASN A 234 8.96 -11.68 -10.12
CA ASN A 234 8.73 -10.36 -9.58
C ASN A 234 9.43 -9.28 -10.41
N ALA A 235 10.66 -9.51 -10.81
CA ALA A 235 11.44 -8.64 -11.67
C ALA A 235 10.77 -8.46 -13.06
N ILE A 236 10.36 -9.55 -13.71
CA ILE A 236 9.65 -9.54 -14.98
C ILE A 236 8.33 -8.76 -14.86
N PHE A 237 7.60 -8.97 -13.76
CA PHE A 237 6.33 -8.29 -13.56
C PHE A 237 6.53 -6.78 -13.31
N LEU A 238 7.55 -6.38 -12.53
CA LEU A 238 7.88 -4.96 -12.34
C LEU A 238 8.17 -4.26 -13.68
N GLU A 239 8.91 -4.88 -14.59
CA GLU A 239 9.17 -4.32 -15.92
C GLU A 239 7.89 -3.94 -16.68
N ALA A 240 6.83 -4.72 -16.50
CA ALA A 240 5.58 -4.49 -17.20
C ALA A 240 4.73 -3.35 -16.58
N ILE A 241 4.88 -3.08 -15.28
CA ILE A 241 4.03 -2.12 -14.57
C ILE A 241 4.75 -0.84 -14.17
N ALA A 242 6.07 -0.77 -14.31
CA ALA A 242 6.89 0.39 -13.93
C ALA A 242 6.90 1.47 -15.03
N GLY A 243 7.19 2.69 -14.60
CA GLY A 243 7.34 3.86 -15.47
C GLY A 243 6.18 4.86 -15.33
N THR A 244 6.42 6.10 -15.78
CA THR A 244 5.42 7.17 -15.69
C THR A 244 4.24 6.93 -16.61
N ASP A 245 3.02 7.23 -16.15
CA ASP A 245 1.81 7.30 -16.98
C ASP A 245 1.44 8.73 -17.40
N ASN A 246 2.22 9.73 -16.94
CA ASN A 246 1.98 11.17 -17.14
C ASN A 246 0.65 11.69 -16.54
N ILE A 247 -0.01 10.92 -15.70
CA ILE A 247 -1.26 11.28 -15.01
C ILE A 247 -1.00 11.40 -13.51
N ASP A 248 -0.45 10.37 -12.88
CA ASP A 248 -0.08 10.39 -11.46
C ASP A 248 1.20 11.20 -11.25
N ASP A 249 1.10 12.34 -10.56
CA ASP A 249 2.23 13.23 -10.29
C ASP A 249 3.37 12.59 -9.49
N ARG A 250 3.10 11.50 -8.75
CA ARG A 250 4.12 10.69 -8.07
C ARG A 250 5.08 10.04 -9.07
N SER A 251 4.57 9.67 -10.25
CA SER A 251 5.33 8.97 -11.29
C SER A 251 6.13 9.89 -12.22
N PHE A 252 6.05 11.21 -12.10
CA PHE A 252 6.74 12.14 -13.02
C PHE A 252 8.27 12.03 -13.01
N ALA A 253 8.86 11.54 -11.91
CA ALA A 253 10.29 11.26 -11.83
C ALA A 253 10.67 9.86 -12.30
N ALA A 254 9.69 8.97 -12.53
CA ALA A 254 9.93 7.62 -13.04
C ALA A 254 10.36 7.65 -14.51
N PRO A 255 11.09 6.64 -14.99
CA PRO A 255 11.44 6.54 -16.41
C PRO A 255 10.18 6.39 -17.25
N HIS A 256 10.26 6.83 -18.53
CA HIS A 256 9.24 6.45 -19.50
C HIS A 256 9.18 4.91 -19.61
N PRO A 257 8.02 4.26 -19.80
CA PRO A 257 7.91 2.80 -19.83
C PRO A 257 8.89 2.09 -20.78
N SER A 258 9.25 2.72 -21.92
CA SER A 258 10.26 2.17 -22.86
C SER A 258 11.71 2.26 -22.35
N ARG A 259 11.96 2.90 -21.21
CA ARG A 259 13.29 3.08 -20.61
C ARG A 259 13.39 2.44 -19.22
N VAL A 260 12.39 1.69 -18.82
CA VAL A 260 12.44 0.88 -17.59
C VAL A 260 13.58 -0.12 -17.74
N PRO A 261 14.45 -0.29 -16.73
CA PRO A 261 15.54 -1.27 -16.76
C PRO A 261 15.01 -2.68 -16.99
N THR A 262 15.80 -3.51 -17.65
CA THR A 262 15.50 -4.94 -17.82
C THR A 262 15.88 -5.68 -16.52
N TYR A 263 15.00 -5.63 -15.51
CA TYR A 263 15.24 -6.26 -14.21
C TYR A 263 15.39 -7.77 -14.31
N SER A 264 14.79 -8.42 -15.31
CA SER A 264 14.90 -9.86 -15.57
C SER A 264 16.31 -10.33 -15.96
N SER A 265 17.24 -9.39 -16.27
CA SER A 265 18.65 -9.71 -16.51
C SER A 265 19.37 -10.29 -15.27
N ILE A 266 18.74 -10.29 -14.11
CA ILE A 266 19.24 -11.02 -12.92
C ILE A 266 19.37 -12.53 -13.18
N SER A 267 18.67 -13.08 -14.16
CA SER A 267 18.88 -14.47 -14.62
C SER A 267 20.31 -14.76 -15.07
N ASP A 268 21.04 -13.72 -15.51
CA ASP A 268 22.40 -13.82 -16.04
C ASP A 268 23.48 -13.68 -14.94
N LEU A 269 23.07 -13.53 -13.66
CA LEU A 269 24.01 -13.45 -12.54
C LEU A 269 24.90 -14.71 -12.47
N PRO A 270 26.19 -14.54 -12.18
CA PRO A 270 27.12 -15.67 -11.99
C PRO A 270 26.56 -16.69 -10.98
N THR A 271 26.93 -17.95 -11.16
CA THR A 271 26.57 -19.01 -10.18
C THR A 271 27.56 -19.06 -9.03
N ASP A 272 28.84 -18.73 -9.27
CA ASP A 272 29.86 -18.66 -8.24
C ASP A 272 29.99 -17.22 -7.74
N LYS A 273 29.88 -17.04 -6.44
CA LYS A 273 29.98 -15.76 -5.73
C LYS A 273 29.27 -14.58 -6.41
N PRO A 274 27.96 -14.72 -6.67
CA PRO A 274 27.17 -13.71 -7.41
C PRO A 274 27.16 -12.32 -6.75
N LEU A 275 27.50 -12.23 -5.47
CA LEU A 275 27.50 -11.00 -4.67
C LEU A 275 28.92 -10.53 -4.31
N LEU A 276 29.94 -10.99 -5.04
CA LEU A 276 31.33 -10.58 -4.79
C LEU A 276 31.45 -9.05 -4.85
N GLY A 277 31.97 -8.46 -3.76
CA GLY A 277 32.18 -7.03 -3.62
C GLY A 277 30.94 -6.21 -3.17
N LYS A 278 29.79 -6.83 -3.03
CA LYS A 278 28.61 -6.17 -2.43
C LYS A 278 28.75 -6.04 -0.92
N LYS A 279 28.31 -4.91 -0.37
CA LYS A 279 28.27 -4.65 1.08
C LYS A 279 26.83 -4.56 1.54
N LEU A 280 26.45 -5.36 2.54
CA LEU A 280 25.13 -5.42 3.12
C LEU A 280 25.17 -4.96 4.57
N GLY A 281 24.26 -4.04 4.95
CA GLY A 281 24.15 -3.49 6.29
C GLY A 281 22.93 -4.01 7.05
N ILE A 282 23.08 -4.63 8.21
CA ILE A 282 21.97 -5.00 9.10
C ILE A 282 21.63 -3.78 9.96
N ILE A 283 20.39 -3.28 9.87
CA ILE A 283 19.93 -2.19 10.75
C ILE A 283 19.75 -2.72 12.18
N THR A 284 20.63 -2.32 13.10
CA THR A 284 20.62 -2.84 14.48
C THR A 284 19.36 -2.53 15.24
N GLU A 285 18.76 -1.35 15.04
CA GLU A 285 17.50 -0.93 15.69
C GLU A 285 16.31 -1.81 15.27
N SER A 286 16.36 -2.40 14.08
CA SER A 286 15.33 -3.33 13.60
C SER A 286 15.27 -4.64 14.40
N LEU A 287 16.34 -4.98 15.10
CA LEU A 287 16.48 -6.18 15.93
C LEU A 287 16.17 -5.95 17.42
N SER A 288 15.85 -4.71 17.80
CA SER A 288 15.62 -4.31 19.20
C SER A 288 14.17 -3.86 19.45
N LEU A 289 13.21 -4.30 18.63
CA LEU A 289 11.82 -3.90 18.72
C LEU A 289 11.08 -4.70 19.82
N PRO A 290 10.15 -4.05 20.58
CA PRO A 290 9.51 -4.67 21.74
C PRO A 290 8.72 -5.96 21.46
N ALA A 291 8.18 -6.14 20.27
CA ALA A 291 7.36 -7.30 19.91
C ALA A 291 8.14 -8.36 19.11
N LEU A 292 9.46 -8.22 18.96
CA LEU A 292 10.26 -9.10 18.12
C LEU A 292 10.54 -10.45 18.82
N ASP A 293 10.04 -11.53 18.22
CA ASP A 293 10.29 -12.90 18.66
C ASP A 293 11.79 -13.24 18.50
N PRO A 294 12.49 -13.68 19.56
CA PRO A 294 13.91 -14.05 19.46
C PRO A 294 14.20 -15.10 18.38
N ARG A 295 13.27 -16.01 18.12
CA ARG A 295 13.40 -17.03 17.07
C ARG A 295 13.42 -16.44 15.67
N VAL A 296 12.69 -15.33 15.45
CA VAL A 296 12.75 -14.57 14.20
C VAL A 296 14.13 -13.95 14.02
N ILE A 297 14.73 -13.42 15.09
CA ILE A 297 16.10 -12.87 15.04
C ILE A 297 17.11 -13.96 14.68
N GLU A 298 17.00 -15.13 15.30
CA GLU A 298 17.89 -16.27 15.04
C GLU A 298 17.78 -16.74 13.59
N THR A 299 16.56 -16.94 13.08
CA THR A 299 16.29 -17.31 11.68
C THR A 299 16.83 -16.24 10.72
N PHE A 300 16.61 -14.95 11.02
CA PHE A 300 17.12 -13.84 10.22
C PHE A 300 18.65 -13.84 10.17
N ARG A 301 19.34 -13.96 11.32
CA ARG A 301 20.81 -14.00 11.36
C ARG A 301 21.37 -15.20 10.61
N SER A 302 20.75 -16.36 10.73
CA SER A 302 21.11 -17.56 9.96
C SER A 302 20.97 -17.34 8.45
N ALA A 303 19.85 -16.73 8.01
CA ALA A 303 19.62 -16.43 6.61
C ALA A 303 20.62 -15.38 6.07
N VAL A 304 20.93 -14.37 6.88
CA VAL A 304 21.87 -13.29 6.50
C VAL A 304 23.30 -13.81 6.36
N SER A 305 23.75 -14.75 7.20
CA SER A 305 25.09 -15.35 7.07
C SER A 305 25.32 -16.04 5.71
N LYS A 306 24.23 -16.49 5.04
CA LYS A 306 24.32 -17.08 3.70
C LYS A 306 24.78 -16.09 2.62
N PHE A 307 24.60 -14.80 2.81
CA PHE A 307 25.13 -13.81 1.87
C PHE A 307 26.65 -13.77 1.82
N GLU A 308 27.33 -14.10 2.93
CA GLU A 308 28.80 -14.18 2.96
C GLU A 308 29.31 -15.38 2.12
N GLU A 309 28.59 -16.51 2.15
CA GLU A 309 28.87 -17.66 1.29
C GLU A 309 28.73 -17.29 -0.20
N LEU A 310 27.84 -16.34 -0.54
CA LEU A 310 27.63 -15.79 -1.89
C LEU A 310 28.62 -14.69 -2.28
N GLY A 311 29.56 -14.33 -1.40
CA GLY A 311 30.64 -13.39 -1.65
C GLY A 311 30.41 -11.95 -1.19
N ALA A 312 29.29 -11.66 -0.52
CA ALA A 312 29.02 -10.35 0.05
C ALA A 312 29.79 -10.14 1.37
N THR A 313 30.00 -8.88 1.75
CA THR A 313 30.39 -8.49 3.11
C THR A 313 29.14 -8.07 3.87
N VAL A 314 28.95 -8.57 5.08
CA VAL A 314 27.79 -8.24 5.94
C VAL A 314 28.28 -7.55 7.22
N GLU A 315 27.72 -6.40 7.54
CA GLU A 315 28.07 -5.60 8.72
C GLU A 315 26.80 -5.10 9.44
N GLU A 316 26.90 -4.81 10.72
CA GLU A 316 25.83 -4.11 11.45
C GLU A 316 25.98 -2.60 11.27
N VAL A 317 24.85 -1.91 11.07
CA VAL A 317 24.79 -0.45 10.95
C VAL A 317 23.71 0.12 11.86
N SER A 318 24.07 1.15 12.64
CA SER A 318 23.11 1.85 13.50
C SER A 318 22.45 3.00 12.73
N ILE A 319 21.14 3.00 12.74
CA ILE A 319 20.28 4.07 12.20
C ILE A 319 19.24 4.45 13.27
N PRO A 320 19.61 5.23 14.30
CA PRO A 320 18.80 5.41 15.51
C PRO A 320 17.36 5.90 15.26
N ILE A 321 17.15 6.71 14.22
CA ILE A 321 15.82 7.22 13.87
C ILE A 321 14.88 6.10 13.36
N HIS A 322 15.40 4.94 12.93
CA HIS A 322 14.59 3.79 12.52
C HIS A 322 13.60 3.38 13.63
N SER A 323 14.01 3.41 14.88
CA SER A 323 13.15 3.13 16.04
C SER A 323 11.96 4.08 16.19
N LYS A 324 11.99 5.25 15.55
CA LYS A 324 10.90 6.24 15.54
C LYS A 324 10.03 6.17 14.27
N GLY A 325 10.44 5.38 13.28
CA GLY A 325 9.78 5.33 11.97
C GLY A 325 8.29 4.98 12.03
N ALA A 326 7.89 4.01 12.86
CA ALA A 326 6.48 3.65 13.05
C ALA A 326 5.66 4.78 13.70
N ALA A 327 6.23 5.55 14.62
CA ALA A 327 5.56 6.71 15.22
C ALA A 327 5.40 7.87 14.20
N ILE A 328 6.43 8.13 13.39
CA ILE A 328 6.38 9.10 12.30
C ILE A 328 5.27 8.71 11.31
N TRP A 329 5.25 7.45 10.88
CA TRP A 329 4.21 6.90 10.01
C TRP A 329 2.81 7.06 10.61
N THR A 330 2.64 6.80 11.91
CA THR A 330 1.34 6.94 12.59
C THR A 330 0.84 8.37 12.50
N GLY A 331 1.70 9.37 12.72
CA GLY A 331 1.36 10.79 12.59
C GLY A 331 0.85 11.18 11.21
N ILE A 332 1.45 10.61 10.14
CA ILE A 332 1.02 10.85 8.75
C ILE A 332 -0.22 10.02 8.42
N SER A 333 -0.18 8.72 8.66
CA SER A 333 -1.23 7.79 8.21
C SER A 333 -2.59 8.04 8.87
N LYS A 334 -2.63 8.49 10.12
CA LYS A 334 -3.91 8.77 10.82
C LYS A 334 -4.52 10.09 10.35
N VAL A 335 -3.72 11.16 10.30
CA VAL A 335 -4.21 12.48 9.86
C VAL A 335 -4.46 12.49 8.37
N GLY A 336 -3.47 12.11 7.56
CA GLY A 336 -3.59 12.08 6.10
C GLY A 336 -4.63 11.08 5.63
N GLY A 337 -4.75 9.91 6.29
CA GLY A 337 -5.78 8.92 5.97
C GLY A 337 -7.20 9.40 6.29
N TYR A 338 -7.39 10.16 7.37
CA TYR A 338 -8.67 10.82 7.65
C TYR A 338 -9.01 11.84 6.56
N LEU A 339 -8.07 12.74 6.24
CA LEU A 339 -8.27 13.77 5.22
C LEU A 339 -8.55 13.16 3.84
N ALA A 340 -7.81 12.11 3.46
CA ALA A 340 -8.04 11.42 2.19
C ALA A 340 -9.45 10.80 2.08
N LYS A 341 -10.03 10.37 3.20
CA LYS A 341 -11.38 9.79 3.25
C LYS A 341 -12.50 10.82 3.36
N THR A 342 -12.22 12.00 3.90
CA THR A 342 -13.23 13.04 4.12
C THR A 342 -13.18 14.16 3.09
N SER A 343 -12.06 14.33 2.38
CA SER A 343 -11.85 15.43 1.43
C SER A 343 -11.27 14.96 0.09
N GLY A 344 -11.07 13.63 -0.08
CA GLY A 344 -10.31 13.06 -1.19
C GLY A 344 -8.80 13.25 -1.05
N PRO A 345 -7.98 12.60 -1.89
CA PRO A 345 -6.52 12.69 -1.88
C PRO A 345 -6.04 14.09 -2.30
N PHE A 346 -6.00 15.04 -1.35
CA PHE A 346 -5.60 16.43 -1.59
C PHE A 346 -4.10 16.58 -1.87
N GLY A 347 -3.72 17.70 -2.48
CA GLY A 347 -2.32 18.02 -2.78
C GLY A 347 -1.72 17.21 -3.93
N ARG A 348 -2.54 16.49 -4.69
CA ARG A 348 -2.14 15.73 -5.87
C ARG A 348 -2.72 16.30 -7.15
N ARG A 349 -1.98 16.19 -8.25
CA ARG A 349 -2.35 16.68 -9.59
C ARG A 349 -2.92 15.58 -10.49
N GLY A 350 -2.93 14.33 -10.00
CA GLY A 350 -3.46 13.16 -10.72
C GLY A 350 -4.98 13.09 -10.74
N HIS A 351 -5.51 12.09 -11.43
CA HIS A 351 -6.94 11.79 -11.49
C HIS A 351 -7.50 11.46 -10.10
N GLN A 352 -8.62 12.07 -9.77
CA GLN A 352 -9.37 11.84 -8.53
C GLN A 352 -10.62 11.01 -8.82
N MET A 353 -10.82 9.92 -8.09
CA MET A 353 -11.99 9.05 -8.25
C MET A 353 -13.19 9.64 -7.46
N LEU A 354 -13.87 10.65 -8.02
CA LEU A 354 -14.96 11.36 -7.33
C LEU A 354 -16.10 10.43 -6.96
N SER A 355 -16.46 9.51 -7.83
CA SER A 355 -17.50 8.49 -7.60
C SER A 355 -17.17 7.58 -6.41
N LEU A 356 -15.90 7.21 -6.21
CA LEU A 356 -15.44 6.49 -5.02
C LEU A 356 -15.46 7.37 -3.76
N ASN A 357 -14.92 8.57 -3.85
CA ASN A 357 -14.85 9.50 -2.72
C ASN A 357 -16.24 9.80 -2.15
N SER A 358 -17.26 9.94 -3.00
CA SER A 358 -18.66 10.13 -2.57
C SER A 358 -19.24 8.95 -1.78
N LYS A 359 -18.72 7.73 -1.95
CA LYS A 359 -19.12 6.55 -1.18
C LYS A 359 -18.41 6.46 0.19
N LEU A 360 -17.28 7.11 0.33
CA LEU A 360 -16.49 7.13 1.58
C LEU A 360 -16.94 8.24 2.54
N HIS A 361 -17.59 9.29 2.03
CA HIS A 361 -17.97 10.45 2.82
C HIS A 361 -19.36 10.98 2.44
N PRO A 362 -20.21 11.36 3.43
CA PRO A 362 -19.97 11.28 4.88
C PRO A 362 -20.09 9.85 5.43
N MET A 363 -19.36 9.56 6.50
CA MET A 363 -19.44 8.29 7.22
C MET A 363 -20.71 8.25 8.07
N GLY A 364 -21.79 7.69 7.50
CA GLY A 364 -23.05 7.49 8.23
C GLY A 364 -23.01 6.31 9.21
N GLN A 365 -24.02 6.19 10.09
CA GLN A 365 -24.06 5.14 11.12
C GLN A 365 -24.01 3.73 10.52
N GLU A 366 -24.75 3.46 9.43
CA GLU A 366 -24.71 2.15 8.76
C GLU A 366 -23.30 1.78 8.26
N ASN A 367 -22.60 2.74 7.63
CA ASN A 367 -21.24 2.54 7.17
C ASN A 367 -20.27 2.33 8.35
N TRP A 368 -20.47 3.10 9.42
CA TRP A 368 -19.70 2.97 10.65
C TRP A 368 -19.85 1.58 11.26
N ASP A 369 -21.07 1.08 11.41
CA ASP A 369 -21.33 -0.23 12.01
C ASP A 369 -20.67 -1.37 11.22
N ASN A 370 -20.67 -1.26 9.90
CA ASN A 370 -20.06 -2.22 8.98
C ASN A 370 -18.57 -2.01 8.75
N ALA A 371 -17.98 -0.91 9.23
CA ALA A 371 -16.54 -0.65 9.06
C ALA A 371 -15.69 -1.49 10.02
N TYR A 372 -14.55 -1.96 9.51
CA TYR A 372 -13.57 -2.68 10.33
C TYR A 372 -12.92 -1.75 11.37
N VAL A 373 -12.44 -2.33 12.47
CA VAL A 373 -11.88 -1.58 13.61
C VAL A 373 -10.75 -0.63 13.21
N SER A 374 -9.88 -1.02 12.27
CA SER A 374 -8.79 -0.16 11.78
C SER A 374 -9.31 1.07 11.03
N THR A 375 -10.40 0.94 10.27
CA THR A 375 -11.06 2.06 9.56
C THR A 375 -11.67 3.03 10.57
N LYS A 376 -12.44 2.53 11.54
CA LYS A 376 -13.00 3.33 12.64
C LYS A 376 -11.89 4.11 13.37
N ASN A 377 -10.77 3.45 13.63
CA ASN A 377 -9.61 4.03 14.31
C ASN A 377 -8.94 5.16 13.49
N ILE A 378 -8.95 5.09 12.15
CA ILE A 378 -8.46 6.19 11.30
C ILE A 378 -9.36 7.42 11.45
N TYR A 379 -10.68 7.27 11.38
CA TYR A 379 -11.61 8.38 11.54
C TYR A 379 -11.49 9.05 12.91
N LEU A 380 -11.48 8.27 13.99
CA LEU A 380 -11.39 8.80 15.35
C LEU A 380 -10.04 9.49 15.62
N ASN A 381 -8.93 8.81 15.33
CA ASN A 381 -7.61 9.37 15.59
C ASN A 381 -7.29 10.57 14.68
N GLY A 382 -7.70 10.54 13.41
CA GLY A 382 -7.48 11.63 12.49
C GLY A 382 -8.21 12.90 12.92
N LEU A 383 -9.51 12.78 13.24
CA LEU A 383 -10.31 13.91 13.73
C LEU A 383 -9.74 14.46 15.04
N TYR A 384 -9.45 13.57 16.01
CA TYR A 384 -8.84 13.95 17.27
C TYR A 384 -7.51 14.70 17.09
N ALA A 385 -6.66 14.20 16.19
CA ALA A 385 -5.36 14.79 15.93
C ALA A 385 -5.49 16.19 15.28
N ILE A 386 -6.41 16.39 14.34
CA ILE A 386 -6.65 17.71 13.72
C ILE A 386 -7.09 18.73 14.78
N GLN A 387 -7.94 18.32 15.71
CA GLN A 387 -8.46 19.20 16.75
C GLN A 387 -7.42 19.54 17.83
N ASN A 388 -6.59 18.58 18.22
CA ASN A 388 -5.68 18.72 19.36
C ASN A 388 -4.21 18.94 19.00
N PHE A 389 -3.80 18.52 17.78
CA PHE A 389 -2.43 18.58 17.28
C PHE A 389 -2.38 19.05 15.83
N PRO A 390 -2.81 20.29 15.52
CA PRO A 390 -3.01 20.77 14.15
C PRO A 390 -1.75 20.74 13.27
N LEU A 391 -0.55 20.73 13.87
CA LEU A 391 0.73 20.65 13.16
C LEU A 391 1.32 19.23 13.10
N LEU A 392 0.60 18.21 13.59
CA LEU A 392 1.11 16.84 13.65
C LEU A 392 1.52 16.31 12.28
N LEU A 393 0.66 16.46 11.28
CA LEU A 393 0.95 16.01 9.91
C LEU A 393 2.21 16.68 9.35
N ALA A 394 2.30 18.01 9.46
CA ALA A 394 3.47 18.77 8.98
C ALA A 394 4.75 18.37 9.71
N LYS A 395 4.70 18.18 11.04
CA LYS A 395 5.84 17.74 11.84
C LYS A 395 6.29 16.34 11.45
N ALA A 396 5.35 15.41 11.30
CA ALA A 396 5.64 14.03 10.91
C ALA A 396 6.21 13.97 9.49
N THR A 397 5.73 14.80 8.56
CA THR A 397 6.28 14.93 7.20
C THR A 397 7.74 15.41 7.22
N ASN A 398 8.08 16.41 8.05
CA ASN A 398 9.48 16.83 8.20
C ASN A 398 10.37 15.72 8.78
N LEU A 399 9.85 14.95 9.75
CA LEU A 399 10.59 13.83 10.33
C LEU A 399 10.73 12.65 9.36
N SER A 400 9.78 12.45 8.44
CA SER A 400 9.92 11.44 7.39
C SER A 400 11.07 11.78 6.43
N ARG A 401 11.33 13.07 6.20
CA ARG A 401 12.50 13.50 5.43
C ARG A 401 13.81 13.18 6.16
N GLN A 402 13.87 13.46 7.48
CA GLN A 402 15.03 13.09 8.29
C GLN A 402 15.27 11.58 8.29
N LEU A 403 14.18 10.78 8.34
CA LEU A 403 14.26 9.32 8.25
C LEU A 403 14.86 8.88 6.91
N ARG A 404 14.42 9.49 5.81
CA ARG A 404 14.95 9.24 4.48
C ARG A 404 16.44 9.56 4.40
N ASP A 405 16.84 10.76 4.84
CA ASP A 405 18.24 11.20 4.79
C ASP A 405 19.17 10.26 5.58
N ALA A 406 18.68 9.66 6.68
CA ALA A 406 19.45 8.68 7.44
C ALA A 406 19.67 7.36 6.68
N TYR A 407 18.65 6.86 5.95
CA TYR A 407 18.83 5.68 5.10
C TYR A 407 19.68 5.99 3.88
N ASP A 408 19.50 7.14 3.23
CA ASP A 408 20.34 7.58 2.11
C ASP A 408 21.83 7.61 2.54
N ALA A 409 22.14 8.17 3.72
CA ALA A 409 23.51 8.22 4.26
C ALA A 409 24.09 6.82 4.52
N ALA A 410 23.32 5.88 5.06
CA ALA A 410 23.78 4.50 5.26
C ALA A 410 24.03 3.80 3.91
N LEU A 411 23.14 4.03 2.94
CA LEU A 411 23.26 3.47 1.60
C LEU A 411 24.40 4.06 0.77
N GLU A 412 25.05 5.15 1.17
CA GLU A 412 26.32 5.58 0.57
C GLU A 412 27.45 4.57 0.84
N THR A 413 27.40 3.85 1.96
CA THR A 413 28.40 2.85 2.35
C THR A 413 27.98 1.43 1.95
N TYR A 414 26.69 1.12 2.08
CA TYR A 414 26.12 -0.19 1.81
C TYR A 414 25.35 -0.21 0.50
N ASP A 415 25.42 -1.30 -0.24
CA ASP A 415 24.61 -1.52 -1.44
C ASP A 415 23.16 -1.81 -1.08
N ILE A 416 22.95 -2.52 0.03
CA ILE A 416 21.64 -2.96 0.54
C ILE A 416 21.63 -2.85 2.07
N LEU A 417 20.47 -2.50 2.62
CA LEU A 417 20.18 -2.66 4.04
C LEU A 417 19.24 -3.86 4.27
N LEU A 418 19.36 -4.51 5.42
CA LEU A 418 18.61 -5.72 5.77
C LEU A 418 17.89 -5.55 7.11
N THR A 419 16.65 -6.04 7.18
CA THR A 419 15.86 -6.14 8.42
C THR A 419 14.97 -7.38 8.39
N PRO A 420 14.54 -7.95 9.53
CA PRO A 420 13.38 -8.82 9.55
C PRO A 420 12.16 -8.06 8.98
N THR A 421 11.29 -8.74 8.21
CA THR A 421 10.07 -8.10 7.69
C THR A 421 9.07 -7.86 8.82
N LEU A 422 8.75 -8.91 9.56
CA LEU A 422 7.77 -8.90 10.64
C LEU A 422 8.42 -9.32 11.97
N PRO A 423 7.88 -8.86 13.10
CA PRO A 423 8.44 -9.21 14.40
C PRO A 423 8.13 -10.64 14.85
N TYR A 424 7.17 -11.30 14.23
CA TYR A 424 6.70 -12.66 14.55
C TYR A 424 6.08 -13.32 13.31
N VAL A 425 5.87 -14.62 13.34
CA VAL A 425 5.11 -15.35 12.31
C VAL A 425 3.62 -14.96 12.37
N ALA A 426 2.85 -15.31 11.35
CA ALA A 426 1.42 -14.95 11.30
C ALA A 426 0.70 -15.37 12.59
N THR A 427 -0.07 -14.45 13.17
CA THR A 427 -0.89 -14.68 14.35
C THR A 427 -2.22 -15.33 14.01
N SER A 428 -2.83 -16.03 14.98
CA SER A 428 -4.19 -16.52 14.84
C SER A 428 -5.19 -15.36 14.69
N HIS A 429 -6.30 -15.60 13.97
CA HIS A 429 -7.39 -14.63 13.90
C HIS A 429 -7.95 -14.35 15.30
N ALA A 430 -8.42 -13.13 15.51
CA ALA A 430 -9.23 -12.80 16.68
C ALA A 430 -10.59 -13.52 16.60
N ALA A 431 -11.21 -13.78 17.75
CA ALA A 431 -12.56 -14.33 17.79
C ALA A 431 -13.57 -13.41 17.07
N PRO A 432 -14.64 -13.95 16.45
CA PRO A 432 -15.62 -13.13 15.72
C PRO A 432 -16.28 -12.04 16.57
N ASP A 433 -16.42 -12.26 17.88
CA ASP A 433 -16.98 -11.36 18.87
C ASP A 433 -15.92 -10.56 19.67
N ALA A 434 -14.65 -10.63 19.24
CA ALA A 434 -13.55 -9.93 19.89
C ALA A 434 -13.76 -8.41 19.89
N THR A 435 -13.45 -7.80 21.01
CA THR A 435 -13.46 -6.34 21.17
C THR A 435 -12.44 -5.66 20.27
N PRO A 436 -12.57 -4.35 19.97
CA PRO A 436 -11.57 -3.62 19.20
C PRO A 436 -10.14 -3.74 19.73
N ILE A 437 -9.95 -3.77 21.04
CA ILE A 437 -8.63 -3.94 21.67
C ILE A 437 -8.08 -5.34 21.41
N GLU A 438 -8.87 -6.39 21.57
CA GLU A 438 -8.44 -7.77 21.31
C GLU A 438 -8.06 -7.99 19.85
N GLN A 439 -8.82 -7.40 18.91
CA GLN A 439 -8.49 -7.46 17.48
C GLN A 439 -7.16 -6.75 17.16
N ILE A 440 -6.91 -5.56 17.73
CA ILE A 440 -5.68 -4.79 17.50
C ILE A 440 -4.48 -5.43 18.20
N THR A 441 -4.67 -6.05 19.37
CA THR A 441 -3.59 -6.69 20.13
C THR A 441 -2.86 -7.76 19.31
N LYS A 442 -3.57 -8.47 18.43
CA LYS A 442 -2.98 -9.45 17.50
C LYS A 442 -2.03 -8.84 16.45
N GLN A 443 -1.99 -7.51 16.32
CA GLN A 443 -1.21 -6.79 15.30
C GLN A 443 -0.19 -5.81 15.90
N ILE A 444 0.04 -5.85 17.22
CA ILE A 444 0.99 -4.94 17.88
C ILE A 444 2.40 -5.15 17.30
N GLY A 445 3.01 -4.06 16.85
CA GLY A 445 4.36 -4.07 16.30
C GLY A 445 4.49 -4.56 14.85
N LEU A 446 3.40 -5.07 14.24
CA LEU A 446 3.42 -5.71 12.93
C LEU A 446 4.12 -4.88 11.84
N THR A 447 3.90 -3.56 11.82
CA THR A 447 4.43 -2.67 10.79
C THR A 447 5.68 -1.90 11.20
N THR A 448 6.29 -2.23 12.32
CA THR A 448 7.41 -1.44 12.87
C THR A 448 8.62 -1.40 11.93
N ASN A 449 8.96 -2.51 11.28
CA ASN A 449 10.05 -2.58 10.31
C ASN A 449 9.59 -2.25 8.87
N THR A 450 8.31 -2.25 8.56
CA THR A 450 7.83 -2.02 7.20
C THR A 450 7.44 -0.56 6.95
N ALA A 451 6.71 0.07 7.87
CA ALA A 451 6.19 1.43 7.73
C ALA A 451 7.27 2.52 7.51
N PRO A 452 8.47 2.45 8.11
CA PRO A 452 9.52 3.43 7.88
C PRO A 452 9.87 3.62 6.39
N PHE A 453 9.82 2.54 5.61
CA PHE A 453 10.17 2.58 4.19
C PHE A 453 9.05 3.07 3.27
N ASN A 454 7.81 3.18 3.74
CA ASN A 454 6.78 3.95 3.04
C ASN A 454 7.07 5.45 3.17
N GLN A 455 7.52 5.89 4.34
CA GLN A 455 7.87 7.28 4.61
C GLN A 455 9.11 7.73 3.86
N SER A 456 10.13 6.89 3.81
CA SER A 456 11.39 7.22 3.13
C SER A 456 11.33 6.98 1.61
N GLY A 457 10.37 6.17 1.13
CA GLY A 457 10.15 5.87 -0.29
C GLY A 457 11.16 4.91 -0.92
N HIS A 458 12.10 4.33 -0.18
CA HIS A 458 13.09 3.37 -0.68
C HIS A 458 12.44 2.09 -1.22
N PRO A 459 12.98 1.47 -2.28
CA PRO A 459 12.52 0.16 -2.73
C PRO A 459 12.83 -0.91 -1.69
N VAL A 460 11.87 -1.77 -1.41
CA VAL A 460 11.99 -2.84 -0.42
C VAL A 460 11.32 -4.11 -0.89
N LEU A 461 12.08 -5.19 -0.99
CA LEU A 461 11.58 -6.51 -1.29
C LEU A 461 11.50 -7.35 -0.02
N ALA A 462 10.34 -7.93 0.26
CA ALA A 462 10.15 -8.95 1.29
C ALA A 462 10.25 -10.33 0.67
N MET A 463 11.03 -11.21 1.29
CA MET A 463 11.23 -12.59 0.84
C MET A 463 11.26 -13.56 2.02
N PRO A 464 10.72 -14.79 1.85
CA PRO A 464 10.76 -15.81 2.89
C PRO A 464 12.19 -16.34 3.08
N ILE A 465 12.55 -16.62 4.34
CA ILE A 465 13.91 -17.05 4.74
C ILE A 465 13.94 -18.26 5.67
N GLY A 466 12.78 -18.80 6.05
CA GLY A 466 12.69 -19.94 6.94
C GLY A 466 11.27 -20.16 7.44
N MET A 467 11.12 -21.16 8.29
CA MET A 467 9.84 -21.57 8.88
C MET A 467 9.97 -21.70 10.39
N LEU A 468 8.99 -21.20 11.16
CA LEU A 468 8.93 -21.36 12.61
C LEU A 468 7.60 -21.99 13.06
N GLU A 469 7.69 -22.85 14.07
CA GLU A 469 6.50 -23.40 14.72
C GLU A 469 5.69 -22.30 15.42
N VAL A 470 4.38 -22.36 15.28
CA VAL A 470 3.47 -21.44 15.99
C VAL A 470 3.47 -21.74 17.48
N VAL A 471 3.32 -20.70 18.29
CA VAL A 471 3.29 -20.79 19.76
C VAL A 471 1.90 -20.51 20.34
N GLU A 472 0.97 -20.07 19.49
CA GLU A 472 -0.43 -19.83 19.86
C GLU A 472 -1.38 -20.21 18.72
N GLY A 473 -2.65 -20.44 19.06
CA GLY A 473 -3.70 -20.69 18.09
C GLY A 473 -3.92 -22.18 17.77
N PRO A 474 -4.77 -22.48 16.76
CA PRO A 474 -5.27 -23.84 16.54
C PRO A 474 -4.22 -24.84 16.03
N GLY A 475 -3.07 -24.38 15.57
CA GLY A 475 -2.01 -25.23 15.00
C GLY A 475 -0.93 -25.66 15.98
N VAL A 476 -0.98 -25.26 17.26
CA VAL A 476 0.09 -25.52 18.25
C VAL A 476 0.32 -27.01 18.46
N GLU A 477 -0.74 -27.77 18.73
CA GLU A 477 -0.63 -29.22 18.96
C GLU A 477 -0.14 -29.97 17.70
N ALA A 478 -0.51 -29.49 16.51
CA ALA A 478 -0.08 -30.06 15.25
C ALA A 478 1.32 -29.57 14.81
N LYS A 479 1.99 -28.73 15.59
CA LYS A 479 3.29 -28.12 15.30
C LYS A 479 3.33 -27.47 13.92
N VAL A 480 2.28 -26.73 13.60
CA VAL A 480 2.20 -25.99 12.35
C VAL A 480 3.35 -25.01 12.26
N LYS A 481 3.99 -24.95 11.09
CA LYS A 481 5.06 -23.99 10.79
C LYS A 481 4.55 -22.91 9.85
N LEU A 482 4.95 -21.67 10.10
CA LEU A 482 4.62 -20.52 9.30
C LEU A 482 5.89 -19.77 8.84
N PRO A 483 5.86 -19.08 7.69
CA PRO A 483 7.02 -18.43 7.13
C PRO A 483 7.57 -17.31 8.02
N VAL A 484 8.90 -17.16 8.00
CA VAL A 484 9.66 -15.98 8.43
C VAL A 484 10.20 -15.28 7.18
N SER A 485 10.28 -13.96 7.22
CA SER A 485 10.66 -13.16 6.06
C SER A 485 11.67 -12.07 6.45
N MET A 486 12.57 -11.74 5.50
CA MET A 486 13.44 -10.56 5.60
C MET A 486 13.10 -9.53 4.54
N GLN A 487 13.50 -8.28 4.78
CA GLN A 487 13.46 -7.17 3.83
C GLN A 487 14.86 -6.91 3.28
N VAL A 488 14.92 -6.73 1.96
CA VAL A 488 16.09 -6.29 1.19
C VAL A 488 15.79 -4.86 0.71
N ILE A 489 16.50 -3.87 1.25
CA ILE A 489 16.22 -2.44 1.07
C ILE A 489 17.34 -1.82 0.21
N GLY A 490 16.97 -1.21 -0.91
CA GLY A 490 17.90 -0.57 -1.85
C GLY A 490 17.85 0.95 -1.87
N LYS A 491 18.78 1.56 -2.61
CA LYS A 491 18.76 2.99 -2.94
C LYS A 491 17.54 3.32 -3.79
N TRP A 492 17.11 4.58 -3.74
CA TRP A 492 16.09 5.08 -4.65
C TRP A 492 16.47 4.80 -6.11
N TRP A 493 15.50 4.31 -6.90
CA TRP A 493 15.63 3.96 -8.32
C TRP A 493 16.64 2.84 -8.62
N ASN A 494 17.01 2.05 -7.61
CA ASN A 494 17.95 0.93 -7.77
C ASN A 494 17.33 -0.42 -7.36
N GLU A 495 16.16 -0.72 -7.92
CA GLU A 495 15.50 -2.01 -7.77
C GLU A 495 16.36 -3.15 -8.32
N MET A 496 17.24 -2.86 -9.28
CA MET A 496 18.15 -3.87 -9.85
C MET A 496 19.00 -4.52 -8.76
N THR A 497 19.67 -3.72 -7.92
CA THR A 497 20.51 -4.26 -6.84
C THR A 497 19.68 -5.03 -5.79
N VAL A 498 18.44 -4.58 -5.52
CA VAL A 498 17.51 -5.31 -4.65
C VAL A 498 17.23 -6.70 -5.22
N TYR A 499 16.94 -6.78 -6.50
CA TYR A 499 16.67 -8.04 -7.19
C TYR A 499 17.92 -8.92 -7.30
N GLU A 500 19.10 -8.36 -7.61
CA GLU A 500 20.38 -9.10 -7.65
C GLU A 500 20.63 -9.85 -6.35
N VAL A 501 20.53 -9.13 -5.21
CA VAL A 501 20.80 -9.68 -3.88
C VAL A 501 19.75 -10.72 -3.49
N ALA A 502 18.47 -10.42 -3.72
CA ALA A 502 17.37 -11.34 -3.40
C ALA A 502 17.43 -12.61 -4.26
N HIS A 503 17.69 -12.49 -5.57
CA HIS A 503 17.74 -13.62 -6.50
C HIS A 503 18.95 -14.52 -6.24
N ALA A 504 20.10 -13.94 -5.94
CA ALA A 504 21.29 -14.70 -5.56
C ALA A 504 21.04 -15.58 -4.33
N TRP A 505 20.36 -15.02 -3.32
CA TRP A 505 20.00 -15.76 -2.11
C TRP A 505 18.96 -16.87 -2.40
N GLU A 506 17.88 -16.54 -3.13
CA GLU A 506 16.79 -17.47 -3.48
C GLU A 506 17.31 -18.69 -4.25
N ARG A 507 18.24 -18.47 -5.21
CA ARG A 507 18.83 -19.57 -5.99
C ARG A 507 19.67 -20.53 -5.17
N ALA A 508 20.31 -20.05 -4.12
CA ALA A 508 21.26 -20.80 -3.31
C ALA A 508 20.59 -21.52 -2.11
N ASN A 509 19.39 -21.12 -1.71
CA ASN A 509 18.79 -21.58 -0.46
C ASN A 509 17.34 -22.02 -0.66
N ASP A 510 16.95 -23.14 -0.04
CA ASP A 510 15.56 -23.54 0.10
C ASP A 510 15.04 -23.12 1.48
N TRP A 511 14.36 -21.99 1.56
CA TRP A 511 13.86 -21.42 2.80
C TRP A 511 12.85 -22.32 3.53
N LYS A 512 12.21 -23.30 2.83
CA LYS A 512 11.26 -24.24 3.44
C LYS A 512 11.92 -25.28 4.32
N THR A 513 13.21 -25.48 4.12
CA THR A 513 14.03 -26.45 4.88
C THR A 513 14.92 -25.79 5.94
N MET A 514 14.90 -24.46 6.01
CA MET A 514 15.66 -23.65 6.96
C MET A 514 14.89 -23.40 8.26
#